data_a37558390678e8c8adae88d206cd1fa4
#
_entry.id   a37558390678e8c8adae88d206cd1fa4
#
_cell.length_a   1.000
_cell.length_b   1.000
_cell.length_c   1.000
_cell.angle_alpha   90.00
_cell.angle_beta   90.00
_cell.angle_gamma   90.00
#
_symmetry.space_group_name_H-M   'P 1'
#
loop_
_entity.id
_entity.type
_entity.pdbx_description
1 polymer ?
#
loop_
_entity_poly.entity_id
_entity_poly.type
_entity_poly.pdbx_seq_one_letter_code
_entity_poly.pdbx_strand_id
1 'polypeptide(L)'
;MKSDKKKIYLFIAVVVIVGILTTLSSFALWTVASNNINVAVNTFPPLEGNIRYTEGHSILAGDLPLCLNYFDGINTTFTIGKESNLSEHLVYASMHLKTNDDSYLAYADAINWQIRTASSASPLASGTLADFAVGSNIMLDNIEVTTTDTSYTFYIWVDSTYGDANALAGLTIDLELWMEVRYERYNVRPVVNEGLIPVVFDTTSGTVVKTIGKNDGDWYNYDKQKWANAVLVTESSRSTYLNTSGVTVSESDILGYFVWIPRYRYKIWTTGVSSSGNEQEIDIIFEGKNETKAVATQAGGYYTHPAFTFGGTQLDGFWIGKFETSGPASLPKVKPDIKALVSQNISTQFATALKFAGGTQSGSTVTFDGNSTYGLTSKTDSHMLKNSEWGAVAYLSHSKYGANREVYINNSSGLYTGRSGGNVSGSTPINGTYTDQTSTTQYNSYGFYTWDGYLLNYNTNTRSSTRNLNKVASTTGNIYGVYDMSGGAYEYVMGNFANTIGNSGFTTLPDSKYYDVYSSDVFTGTSTTNINFCTLATCGGHALNETAGWYSDSSRFVYSSSAWFRRGGYYNGSASGIFYFYYDSGTNVANFSFRTCLSDA
;
A
#
# COMPACT_ATOMS: atom_id res chain seq x y z
N MET A 1 17.12 -0.10 52.35
CA MET A 1 18.36 0.03 51.55
C MET A 1 17.95 0.12 50.10
N LYS A 2 17.88 1.32 49.58
CA LYS A 2 17.59 1.59 48.17
C LYS A 2 18.90 1.49 47.41
N SER A 3 19.00 0.59 46.46
CA SER A 3 20.12 0.50 45.53
C SER A 3 19.88 1.54 44.42
N ASP A 4 20.68 2.60 44.42
CA ASP A 4 20.74 3.57 43.34
C ASP A 4 21.38 2.92 42.10
N LYS A 5 20.56 2.71 41.07
CA LYS A 5 21.08 2.41 39.74
C LYS A 5 21.65 3.72 39.16
N LYS A 6 22.94 3.91 39.28
CA LYS A 6 23.64 5.00 38.61
C LYS A 6 23.57 4.76 37.09
N LYS A 7 22.86 5.63 36.41
CA LYS A 7 22.98 5.76 34.95
C LYS A 7 24.40 6.31 34.66
N ILE A 8 25.23 5.46 34.14
CA ILE A 8 26.57 5.87 33.66
C ILE A 8 26.33 6.47 32.29
N TYR A 9 26.26 7.80 32.23
CA TYR A 9 26.38 8.52 30.97
C TYR A 9 27.87 8.57 30.64
N LEU A 10 28.30 7.77 29.66
CA LEU A 10 29.65 7.82 29.16
C LEU A 10 29.76 9.01 28.19
N PHE A 11 30.17 10.16 28.69
CA PHE A 11 30.66 11.26 27.84
C PHE A 11 32.04 10.87 27.33
N ILE A 12 32.15 10.58 26.02
CA ILE A 12 33.45 10.40 25.40
C ILE A 12 33.98 11.76 25.04
N ALA A 13 35.00 12.17 25.79
CA ALA A 13 35.78 13.35 25.44
C ALA A 13 36.59 13.04 24.18
N VAL A 14 36.46 13.87 23.16
CA VAL A 14 37.31 13.84 21.98
C VAL A 14 38.73 14.20 22.40
N VAL A 15 39.64 13.25 22.40
CA VAL A 15 41.07 13.51 22.55
C VAL A 15 41.63 13.82 21.18
N VAL A 16 41.80 15.08 20.90
CA VAL A 16 42.58 15.53 19.73
C VAL A 16 44.05 15.32 20.03
N ILE A 17 44.64 14.27 19.47
CA ILE A 17 46.09 14.13 19.43
C ILE A 17 46.60 14.83 18.18
N VAL A 18 47.12 16.03 18.35
CA VAL A 18 47.90 16.70 17.31
C VAL A 18 49.31 16.09 17.30
N GLY A 19 49.57 15.17 16.40
CA GLY A 19 50.87 14.55 16.14
C GLY A 19 51.37 14.88 14.74
N ILE A 20 52.20 15.84 14.66
CA ILE A 20 53.27 16.23 13.72
C ILE A 20 53.46 15.35 12.46
N LEU A 21 53.23 15.99 11.31
CA LEU A 21 53.86 15.88 9.99
C LEU A 21 54.74 14.65 9.67
N THR A 22 54.20 13.79 8.80
CA THR A 22 54.84 13.53 7.47
C THR A 22 53.85 12.83 6.58
N THR A 23 53.59 13.46 5.44
CA THR A 23 53.16 12.94 4.15
C THR A 23 52.37 11.63 4.10
N LEU A 24 51.17 11.74 3.52
CA LEU A 24 50.29 10.74 2.94
C LEU A 24 49.11 10.29 3.81
N SER A 25 47.96 10.58 3.22
CA SER A 25 46.58 10.18 3.59
C SER A 25 46.05 10.80 4.87
N SER A 26 45.23 11.82 4.69
CA SER A 26 44.35 12.35 5.73
C SER A 26 43.30 11.29 6.05
N PHE A 27 43.42 10.68 7.21
CA PHE A 27 42.34 9.85 7.77
C PHE A 27 41.33 10.80 8.39
N ALA A 28 40.12 10.78 7.86
CA ALA A 28 39.01 11.42 8.53
C ALA A 28 38.55 10.54 9.69
N LEU A 29 38.58 11.08 10.91
CA LEU A 29 38.10 10.41 12.10
C LEU A 29 36.60 10.70 12.26
N TRP A 30 35.79 9.65 12.34
CA TRP A 30 34.36 9.72 12.59
C TRP A 30 34.05 9.22 14.00
N THR A 31 33.20 9.93 14.68
CA THR A 31 32.68 9.45 15.96
C THR A 31 31.20 9.09 15.75
N VAL A 32 30.88 7.81 15.83
CA VAL A 32 29.50 7.35 15.96
C VAL A 32 29.22 7.32 17.46
N ALA A 33 28.42 8.24 17.94
CA ALA A 33 27.89 8.15 19.29
C ALA A 33 26.65 7.25 19.26
N SER A 34 26.81 5.98 19.56
CA SER A 34 25.65 5.13 19.85
C SER A 34 25.35 5.24 21.35
N ASN A 35 24.27 5.92 21.69
CA ASN A 35 23.67 5.76 23.00
C ASN A 35 23.04 4.37 23.05
N ASN A 36 23.67 3.44 23.79
CA ASN A 36 23.14 2.11 24.08
C ASN A 36 22.22 1.58 23.00
N ILE A 37 22.73 0.76 22.10
CA ILE A 37 21.85 -0.06 21.26
C ILE A 37 21.20 -1.07 22.20
N ASN A 38 20.20 -0.62 22.95
CA ASN A 38 19.20 -1.49 23.49
C ASN A 38 18.31 -1.84 22.30
N VAL A 39 18.58 -2.96 21.69
CA VAL A 39 17.63 -3.50 20.73
C VAL A 39 16.41 -3.89 21.56
N ALA A 40 15.49 -2.96 21.69
CA ALA A 40 14.21 -3.22 22.30
C ALA A 40 13.45 -4.15 21.37
N VAL A 41 13.15 -5.36 21.83
CA VAL A 41 12.22 -6.22 21.13
C VAL A 41 10.82 -5.77 21.53
N ASN A 42 10.15 -5.05 20.64
CA ASN A 42 8.74 -4.77 20.79
C ASN A 42 7.95 -6.03 20.40
N THR A 43 7.49 -6.77 21.37
CA THR A 43 6.64 -7.94 21.18
C THR A 43 5.20 -7.57 21.50
N PHE A 44 4.29 -7.95 20.61
CA PHE A 44 2.87 -7.89 20.92
C PHE A 44 2.47 -9.10 21.79
N PRO A 45 1.59 -8.93 22.80
CA PRO A 45 1.01 -10.07 23.45
C PRO A 45 0.32 -10.95 22.37
N PRO A 46 0.56 -12.24 22.31
CA PRO A 46 1.13 -13.17 23.30
C PRO A 46 2.60 -13.58 23.05
N LEU A 47 3.39 -12.79 22.32
CA LEU A 47 4.79 -13.12 22.02
C LEU A 47 5.76 -12.91 23.19
N GLU A 48 5.37 -12.12 24.19
CA GLU A 48 6.22 -11.85 25.35
C GLU A 48 6.67 -13.14 26.04
N GLY A 49 7.99 -13.26 26.21
CA GLY A 49 8.61 -14.42 26.85
C GLY A 49 8.76 -15.67 25.94
N ASN A 50 8.31 -15.60 24.68
CA ASN A 50 8.41 -16.72 23.73
C ASN A 50 9.41 -16.46 22.60
N ILE A 51 10.04 -15.29 22.58
CA ILE A 51 11.12 -14.93 21.65
C ILE A 51 12.44 -14.93 22.41
N ARG A 52 13.38 -15.71 21.91
CA ARG A 52 14.76 -15.68 22.39
C ARG A 52 15.50 -14.62 21.62
N TYR A 53 16.11 -13.72 22.34
CA TYR A 53 16.89 -12.63 21.79
C TYR A 53 18.20 -12.47 22.56
N THR A 54 19.31 -12.37 21.82
CA THR A 54 20.62 -12.02 22.37
C THR A 54 21.06 -10.71 21.76
N GLU A 55 21.27 -9.72 22.62
CA GLU A 55 21.74 -8.40 22.20
C GLU A 55 23.12 -8.48 21.55
N GLY A 56 23.31 -7.67 20.51
CA GLY A 56 24.62 -7.41 19.96
C GLY A 56 25.48 -6.58 20.92
N HIS A 57 26.76 -6.50 20.65
CA HIS A 57 27.62 -5.56 21.33
C HIS A 57 27.16 -4.14 21.02
N SER A 58 27.10 -3.28 22.03
CA SER A 58 26.99 -1.84 21.78
C SER A 58 28.10 -1.46 20.81
N ILE A 59 27.75 -0.80 19.71
CA ILE A 59 28.76 -0.13 18.90
C ILE A 59 29.27 1.00 19.78
N LEU A 60 30.37 0.73 20.47
CA LEU A 60 31.03 1.75 21.26
C LEU A 60 31.42 2.86 20.31
N ALA A 61 31.11 4.08 20.68
CA ALA A 61 31.53 5.25 19.98
C ALA A 61 33.02 5.13 19.63
N GLY A 62 33.28 5.11 18.38
CA GLY A 62 34.61 5.04 17.80
C GLY A 62 34.52 5.63 16.41
N ASP A 63 35.67 5.88 15.84
CA ASP A 63 35.77 6.42 14.50
C ASP A 63 35.19 5.42 13.49
N LEU A 64 34.25 5.83 12.68
CA LEU A 64 33.82 5.03 11.52
C LEU A 64 35.04 4.88 10.60
N PRO A 65 35.49 3.66 10.32
CA PRO A 65 36.63 3.45 9.47
C PRO A 65 36.34 3.85 8.04
N LEU A 66 37.31 4.47 7.41
CA LEU A 66 37.34 4.72 5.98
C LEU A 66 37.84 3.45 5.30
N CYS A 67 36.99 2.66 4.67
CA CYS A 67 37.37 1.38 4.10
C CYS A 67 36.64 1.08 2.78
N LEU A 68 37.25 0.16 2.02
CA LEU A 68 36.66 -0.32 0.76
C LEU A 68 35.67 -1.47 0.99
N ASN A 69 35.83 -2.19 2.11
CA ASN A 69 35.10 -3.41 2.35
C ASN A 69 34.35 -3.37 3.68
N TYR A 70 33.17 -3.95 3.70
CA TYR A 70 32.32 -3.97 4.89
C TYR A 70 32.96 -4.64 6.13
N PHE A 71 33.82 -5.65 5.92
CA PHE A 71 34.43 -6.40 7.03
C PHE A 71 35.46 -5.60 7.81
N ASP A 72 35.97 -4.49 7.24
CA ASP A 72 36.82 -3.54 7.91
C ASP A 72 36.02 -2.45 8.65
N GLY A 73 34.69 -2.46 8.46
CA GLY A 73 33.74 -1.55 9.11
C GLY A 73 33.45 -1.90 10.57
N ILE A 74 32.78 -1.00 11.27
CA ILE A 74 32.23 -1.27 12.60
C ILE A 74 31.05 -2.23 12.44
N ASN A 75 30.92 -3.17 13.37
CA ASN A 75 29.82 -4.13 13.30
C ASN A 75 29.25 -4.49 14.68
N THR A 76 28.04 -4.98 14.68
CA THR A 76 27.39 -5.61 15.83
C THR A 76 26.60 -6.83 15.39
N THR A 77 26.63 -7.90 16.19
CA THR A 77 25.93 -9.14 15.92
C THR A 77 24.86 -9.38 16.98
N PHE A 78 23.66 -9.63 16.56
CA PHE A 78 22.55 -10.02 17.43
C PHE A 78 21.95 -11.33 16.93
N THR A 79 21.25 -12.02 17.81
CA THR A 79 20.69 -13.35 17.53
C THR A 79 19.22 -13.36 17.91
N ILE A 80 18.38 -13.97 17.08
CA ILE A 80 16.93 -14.10 17.31
C ILE A 80 16.45 -15.52 17.00
N GLY A 81 15.54 -16.03 17.83
CA GLY A 81 14.84 -17.29 17.65
C GLY A 81 13.51 -17.27 18.42
N LYS A 82 12.65 -18.25 18.15
CA LYS A 82 11.39 -18.45 18.88
C LYS A 82 11.41 -19.74 19.69
N GLU A 83 10.64 -19.79 20.77
CA GLU A 83 10.47 -20.97 21.57
C GLU A 83 9.69 -22.06 20.81
N SER A 84 9.87 -23.32 21.23
CA SER A 84 9.25 -24.48 20.57
C SER A 84 7.72 -24.49 20.64
N ASN A 85 7.12 -23.84 21.64
CA ASN A 85 5.67 -23.69 21.75
C ASN A 85 5.09 -22.80 20.64
N LEU A 86 5.93 -22.03 19.94
CA LEU A 86 5.58 -21.24 18.76
C LEU A 86 5.95 -21.95 17.45
N SER A 87 6.29 -23.22 17.44
CA SER A 87 6.70 -23.95 16.22
C SER A 87 5.66 -23.86 15.10
N GLU A 88 4.39 -23.96 15.44
CA GLU A 88 3.27 -23.88 14.49
C GLU A 88 2.88 -22.45 14.08
N HIS A 89 3.47 -21.43 14.70
CA HIS A 89 3.17 -20.05 14.41
C HIS A 89 4.24 -19.45 13.49
N LEU A 90 3.81 -18.78 12.44
CA LEU A 90 4.70 -17.96 11.61
C LEU A 90 5.02 -16.67 12.36
N VAL A 91 6.27 -16.51 12.72
CA VAL A 91 6.79 -15.35 13.43
C VAL A 91 7.81 -14.64 12.55
N TYR A 92 7.66 -13.37 12.40
CA TYR A 92 8.55 -12.55 11.57
C TYR A 92 9.08 -11.35 12.35
N ALA A 93 10.27 -10.92 12.00
CA ALA A 93 10.89 -9.74 12.55
C ALA A 93 11.23 -8.73 11.45
N SER A 94 11.22 -7.46 11.80
CA SER A 94 11.74 -6.37 10.99
C SER A 94 12.83 -5.67 11.78
N MET A 95 13.91 -5.29 11.09
CA MET A 95 15.00 -4.50 11.68
C MET A 95 14.85 -3.06 11.26
N HIS A 96 14.94 -2.18 12.24
CA HIS A 96 14.81 -0.74 12.07
C HIS A 96 16.08 -0.02 12.46
N LEU A 97 16.41 1.03 11.72
CA LEU A 97 17.41 2.02 12.08
C LEU A 97 16.70 3.35 12.33
N LYS A 98 17.02 3.98 13.44
CA LYS A 98 16.60 5.35 13.72
C LYS A 98 17.81 6.24 13.75
N THR A 99 17.72 7.37 13.08
CA THR A 99 18.69 8.45 13.12
C THR A 99 18.10 9.58 13.96
N ASN A 100 18.83 10.00 14.99
CA ASN A 100 18.32 10.98 15.97
C ASN A 100 18.69 12.43 15.63
N ASP A 101 19.57 12.63 14.63
CA ASP A 101 19.96 13.96 14.15
C ASP A 101 20.08 13.99 12.63
N ASP A 102 20.25 15.17 12.05
CA ASP A 102 20.34 15.42 10.62
C ASP A 102 21.74 15.87 10.16
N SER A 103 22.71 15.89 11.06
CA SER A 103 24.06 16.44 10.79
C SER A 103 24.84 15.69 9.71
N TYR A 104 24.52 14.42 9.50
CA TYR A 104 25.16 13.58 8.49
C TYR A 104 24.53 13.67 7.09
N LEU A 105 23.33 14.29 6.94
CA LEU A 105 22.55 14.23 5.67
C LEU A 105 23.32 14.73 4.45
N ALA A 106 24.19 15.73 4.61
CA ALA A 106 25.01 16.24 3.52
C ALA A 106 26.03 15.22 2.97
N TYR A 107 26.27 14.14 3.71
CA TYR A 107 27.28 13.12 3.41
C TYR A 107 26.73 11.70 3.56
N ALA A 108 25.41 11.58 3.63
CA ALA A 108 24.75 10.31 3.91
C ALA A 108 25.04 9.23 2.85
N ASP A 109 25.33 9.64 1.63
CA ASP A 109 25.73 8.78 0.50
C ASP A 109 27.15 8.20 0.63
N ALA A 110 27.99 8.79 1.49
CA ALA A 110 29.32 8.26 1.80
C ALA A 110 29.30 7.17 2.88
N ILE A 111 28.21 7.02 3.63
CA ILE A 111 28.13 6.12 4.77
C ILE A 111 27.35 4.87 4.36
N ASN A 112 28.09 3.80 4.12
CA ASN A 112 27.56 2.52 3.71
C ASN A 112 27.16 1.65 4.91
N TRP A 113 26.14 0.84 4.72
CA TRP A 113 25.73 -0.17 5.67
C TRP A 113 25.31 -1.46 4.98
N GLN A 114 25.38 -2.58 5.69
CA GLN A 114 24.80 -3.85 5.26
C GLN A 114 24.48 -4.78 6.43
N ILE A 115 23.57 -5.72 6.17
CA ILE A 115 23.18 -6.77 7.09
C ILE A 115 23.50 -8.12 6.46
N ARG A 116 24.10 -9.02 7.24
CA ARG A 116 24.45 -10.37 6.81
C ARG A 116 24.11 -11.41 7.88
N THR A 117 23.95 -12.66 7.45
CA THR A 117 24.11 -13.83 8.31
C THR A 117 25.46 -14.48 8.05
N ALA A 118 25.93 -15.31 8.98
CA ALA A 118 27.19 -16.05 8.82
C ALA A 118 27.22 -16.95 7.57
N SER A 119 26.05 -17.38 7.10
CA SER A 119 25.90 -18.28 5.93
C SER A 119 25.63 -17.54 4.63
N SER A 120 25.36 -16.24 4.64
CA SER A 120 25.02 -15.52 3.41
C SER A 120 26.26 -15.11 2.61
N ALA A 121 26.34 -15.55 1.36
CA ALA A 121 27.38 -15.12 0.42
C ALA A 121 27.22 -13.64 0.02
N SER A 122 25.98 -13.15 -0.05
CA SER A 122 25.62 -11.76 -0.33
C SER A 122 24.95 -11.12 0.89
N PRO A 123 24.96 -9.78 1.02
CA PRO A 123 24.20 -9.12 2.07
C PRO A 123 22.71 -9.43 1.91
N LEU A 124 21.99 -9.52 3.03
CA LEU A 124 20.53 -9.63 3.07
C LEU A 124 19.89 -8.28 2.72
N ALA A 125 20.51 -7.21 3.16
CA ALA A 125 20.18 -5.84 2.82
C ALA A 125 21.45 -4.98 2.88
N SER A 126 21.53 -3.94 2.07
CA SER A 126 22.61 -2.99 2.03
C SER A 126 22.18 -1.68 1.39
N GLY A 127 22.89 -0.60 1.68
CA GLY A 127 22.63 0.71 1.12
C GLY A 127 23.56 1.76 1.71
N THR A 128 23.16 3.01 1.58
CA THR A 128 23.78 4.15 2.23
C THR A 128 22.82 4.81 3.22
N LEU A 129 23.30 5.67 4.10
CA LEU A 129 22.40 6.44 4.96
C LEU A 129 21.54 7.45 4.18
N ALA A 130 21.87 7.75 2.93
CA ALA A 130 21.05 8.56 2.03
C ALA A 130 19.70 7.90 1.68
N ASP A 131 19.61 6.58 1.84
CA ASP A 131 18.36 5.84 1.65
C ASP A 131 17.33 6.10 2.76
N PHE A 132 17.74 6.76 3.85
CA PHE A 132 16.94 6.95 5.05
C PHE A 132 16.61 8.44 5.29
N ALA A 133 15.37 8.67 5.73
CA ALA A 133 15.00 9.95 6.33
C ALA A 133 15.47 10.00 7.79
N VAL A 134 15.59 11.21 8.35
CA VAL A 134 15.74 11.37 9.81
C VAL A 134 14.52 10.76 10.50
N GLY A 135 14.77 9.95 11.52
CA GLY A 135 13.73 9.17 12.18
C GLY A 135 13.89 7.67 11.99
N SER A 136 12.82 6.93 12.22
CA SER A 136 12.82 5.46 12.14
C SER A 136 12.64 4.96 10.71
N ASN A 137 13.52 4.06 10.28
CA ASN A 137 13.53 3.48 8.94
C ASN A 137 13.64 1.97 9.02
N ILE A 138 12.96 1.26 8.11
CA ILE A 138 13.06 -0.21 7.99
C ILE A 138 14.26 -0.55 7.12
N MET A 139 15.22 -1.28 7.67
CA MET A 139 16.43 -1.73 6.97
C MET A 139 16.27 -3.11 6.35
N LEU A 140 15.72 -4.03 7.10
CA LEU A 140 15.49 -5.41 6.69
C LEU A 140 14.13 -5.84 7.21
N ASP A 141 13.33 -6.39 6.32
CA ASP A 141 11.95 -6.79 6.58
C ASP A 141 11.77 -8.30 6.39
N ASN A 142 10.71 -8.84 6.97
CA ASN A 142 10.32 -10.24 6.77
C ASN A 142 11.39 -11.27 7.18
N ILE A 143 12.12 -11.02 8.24
CA ILE A 143 13.01 -12.00 8.83
C ILE A 143 12.15 -13.09 9.45
N GLU A 144 12.13 -14.29 8.88
CA GLU A 144 11.44 -15.42 9.50
C GLU A 144 12.17 -15.83 10.77
N VAL A 145 11.47 -15.78 11.90
CA VAL A 145 11.99 -16.20 13.21
C VAL A 145 11.66 -17.67 13.40
N THR A 146 12.68 -18.50 13.36
CA THR A 146 12.56 -19.97 13.50
C THR A 146 12.81 -20.42 14.93
N THR A 147 12.56 -21.71 15.20
CA THR A 147 12.94 -22.34 16.49
C THR A 147 14.44 -22.50 16.65
N THR A 148 15.22 -22.33 15.58
CA THR A 148 16.69 -22.27 15.61
C THR A 148 17.12 -20.81 15.65
N ASP A 149 18.01 -20.48 16.56
CA ASP A 149 18.56 -19.14 16.69
C ASP A 149 19.39 -18.77 15.45
N THR A 150 19.10 -17.60 14.90
CA THR A 150 19.80 -17.07 13.73
C THR A 150 20.52 -15.77 14.11
N SER A 151 21.82 -15.71 13.77
CA SER A 151 22.65 -14.52 14.03
C SER A 151 22.69 -13.63 12.81
N TYR A 152 22.50 -12.35 13.04
CA TYR A 152 22.58 -11.27 12.06
C TYR A 152 23.65 -10.29 12.47
N THR A 153 24.51 -9.88 11.52
CA THR A 153 25.55 -8.87 11.75
C THR A 153 25.25 -7.64 10.91
N PHE A 154 25.11 -6.52 11.57
CA PHE A 154 25.03 -5.19 10.95
C PHE A 154 26.44 -4.61 10.87
N TYR A 155 26.79 -4.08 9.70
CA TYR A 155 28.05 -3.41 9.41
C TYR A 155 27.78 -1.98 8.95
N ILE A 156 28.63 -1.04 9.35
CA ILE A 156 28.60 0.35 8.90
C ILE A 156 30.03 0.87 8.71
N TRP A 157 30.27 1.62 7.65
CA TRP A 157 31.59 2.18 7.32
C TRP A 157 31.46 3.40 6.40
N VAL A 158 32.53 4.19 6.31
CA VAL A 158 32.65 5.27 5.32
C VAL A 158 33.33 4.72 4.08
N ASP A 159 32.78 5.02 2.89
CA ASP A 159 33.36 4.64 1.62
C ASP A 159 34.70 5.37 1.39
N SER A 160 35.80 4.63 1.29
CA SER A 160 37.13 5.20 1.05
C SER A 160 37.32 5.81 -0.34
N THR A 161 36.38 5.55 -1.25
CA THR A 161 36.37 6.16 -2.60
C THR A 161 35.63 7.50 -2.64
N TYR A 162 34.98 7.89 -1.56
CA TYR A 162 34.25 9.14 -1.51
C TYR A 162 35.20 10.35 -1.65
N GLY A 163 34.86 11.27 -2.59
CA GLY A 163 35.79 12.29 -3.08
C GLY A 163 36.20 13.36 -2.10
N ASP A 164 35.49 13.58 -0.99
CA ASP A 164 35.80 14.56 0.05
C ASP A 164 35.73 13.96 1.45
N ALA A 165 36.58 12.98 1.69
CA ALA A 165 36.66 12.32 2.99
C ALA A 165 37.03 13.29 4.14
N ASN A 166 37.69 14.41 3.84
CA ASN A 166 38.06 15.41 4.87
C ASN A 166 36.86 16.20 5.39
N ALA A 167 35.83 16.37 4.56
CA ALA A 167 34.61 17.06 4.98
C ALA A 167 33.81 16.25 6.03
N LEU A 168 34.13 14.97 6.14
CA LEU A 168 33.48 14.04 7.05
C LEU A 168 34.15 14.03 8.45
N ALA A 169 35.29 14.67 8.60
CA ALA A 169 36.01 14.68 9.87
C ALA A 169 35.23 15.47 10.95
N GLY A 170 34.96 14.81 12.07
CA GLY A 170 34.31 15.42 13.22
C GLY A 170 32.79 15.40 13.20
N LEU A 171 32.15 14.75 12.21
CA LEU A 171 30.70 14.47 12.27
C LEU A 171 30.39 13.40 13.32
N THR A 172 29.34 13.62 14.07
CA THR A 172 28.79 12.65 15.02
C THR A 172 27.49 12.15 14.47
N ILE A 173 27.29 10.82 14.43
CA ILE A 173 26.05 10.21 13.99
C ILE A 173 25.45 9.46 15.17
N ASP A 174 24.23 9.81 15.54
CA ASP A 174 23.47 9.11 16.57
C ASP A 174 22.49 8.14 15.91
N LEU A 175 22.77 6.85 16.05
CA LEU A 175 21.99 5.76 15.46
C LEU A 175 21.45 4.84 16.54
N GLU A 176 20.20 4.43 16.38
CA GLU A 176 19.53 3.46 17.21
C GLU A 176 19.02 2.29 16.34
N LEU A 177 19.48 1.07 16.61
CA LEU A 177 18.99 -0.15 15.98
C LEU A 177 17.98 -0.83 16.89
N TRP A 178 16.86 -1.28 16.33
CA TRP A 178 15.87 -2.05 17.08
C TRP A 178 15.15 -3.04 16.17
N MET A 179 14.56 -4.08 16.79
CA MET A 179 13.76 -5.08 16.09
C MET A 179 12.32 -5.05 16.56
N GLU A 180 11.41 -5.24 15.62
CA GLU A 180 10.00 -5.48 15.87
C GLU A 180 9.67 -6.92 15.50
N VAL A 181 9.01 -7.66 16.40
CA VAL A 181 8.65 -9.06 16.18
C VAL A 181 7.13 -9.23 16.21
N ARG A 182 6.59 -9.97 15.25
CA ARG A 182 5.15 -10.21 15.06
C ARG A 182 4.87 -11.65 14.67
N TYR A 183 3.63 -12.08 14.89
CA TYR A 183 3.16 -13.40 14.45
C TYR A 183 3.03 -13.53 12.94
N GLU A 184 2.91 -12.43 12.23
CA GLU A 184 2.63 -12.42 10.81
C GLU A 184 3.69 -11.63 10.04
N ARG A 185 3.88 -12.05 8.82
CA ARG A 185 4.81 -11.41 7.92
C ARG A 185 4.39 -9.97 7.63
N TYR A 186 5.32 -9.05 7.81
CA TYR A 186 5.11 -7.62 7.53
C TYR A 186 5.76 -7.19 6.21
N ASN A 187 5.38 -7.84 5.13
CA ASN A 187 5.83 -7.42 3.81
C ASN A 187 4.80 -6.52 3.15
N VAL A 188 4.63 -5.34 3.69
CA VAL A 188 3.65 -4.35 3.21
C VAL A 188 4.32 -3.12 2.62
N ARG A 189 5.67 -3.14 2.57
CA ARG A 189 6.46 -1.98 2.14
C ARG A 189 6.09 -1.58 0.71
N PRO A 190 5.62 -0.34 0.50
CA PRO A 190 5.33 0.15 -0.83
C PRO A 190 6.58 0.26 -1.70
N VAL A 191 6.45 -0.17 -2.95
CA VAL A 191 7.40 0.21 -4.00
C VAL A 191 7.00 1.60 -4.47
N VAL A 192 7.87 2.59 -4.26
CA VAL A 192 7.60 3.99 -4.61
C VAL A 192 8.16 4.27 -5.99
N ASN A 193 7.29 4.26 -7.00
CA ASN A 193 7.65 4.65 -8.35
C ASN A 193 8.10 6.11 -8.41
N GLU A 194 9.05 6.43 -9.31
CA GLU A 194 9.46 7.80 -9.55
C GLU A 194 8.24 8.70 -9.81
N GLY A 195 8.18 9.86 -9.16
CA GLY A 195 7.06 10.80 -9.24
C GLY A 195 6.00 10.64 -8.17
N LEU A 196 5.86 9.49 -7.54
CA LEU A 196 5.00 9.31 -6.37
C LEU A 196 5.64 9.93 -5.13
N ILE A 197 4.85 10.67 -4.38
CA ILE A 197 5.26 11.33 -3.15
C ILE A 197 4.49 10.70 -1.99
N PRO A 198 5.16 9.98 -1.08
CA PRO A 198 4.54 9.42 0.11
C PRO A 198 3.90 10.50 0.98
N VAL A 199 2.69 10.24 1.49
CA VAL A 199 1.96 11.21 2.31
C VAL A 199 1.25 10.56 3.49
N VAL A 200 1.02 11.38 4.51
CA VAL A 200 0.13 11.13 5.65
C VAL A 200 -0.89 12.25 5.75
N PHE A 201 -1.95 12.00 6.53
CA PHE A 201 -3.04 12.96 6.75
C PHE A 201 -3.00 13.48 8.19
N ASP A 202 -2.79 14.79 8.33
CA ASP A 202 -3.00 15.47 9.61
C ASP A 202 -4.47 15.86 9.73
N THR A 203 -5.14 15.25 10.68
CA THR A 203 -6.58 15.41 10.86
C THR A 203 -6.94 16.28 12.06
N THR A 204 -5.97 16.91 12.71
CA THR A 204 -6.18 17.64 13.97
C THR A 204 -7.02 18.91 13.76
N SER A 205 -6.74 19.67 12.70
CA SER A 205 -7.41 20.95 12.41
C SER A 205 -8.14 20.98 11.05
N GLY A 206 -8.43 19.84 10.50
CA GLY A 206 -8.91 19.64 9.14
C GLY A 206 -8.09 18.53 8.50
N THR A 207 -8.34 18.25 7.24
CA THR A 207 -7.45 17.31 6.56
C THR A 207 -6.35 18.10 5.88
N VAL A 208 -5.15 17.91 6.35
CA VAL A 208 -3.93 18.44 5.77
C VAL A 208 -3.11 17.26 5.27
N VAL A 209 -2.74 17.30 4.00
CA VAL A 209 -1.84 16.30 3.39
C VAL A 209 -0.41 16.76 3.68
N LYS A 210 0.38 15.88 4.27
CA LYS A 210 1.79 16.15 4.55
C LYS A 210 2.67 15.09 3.91
N THR A 211 3.80 15.50 3.37
CA THR A 211 4.83 14.57 2.88
C THR A 211 5.42 13.76 4.04
N ILE A 212 5.88 12.56 3.74
CA ILE A 212 6.56 11.69 4.69
C ILE A 212 7.66 10.91 3.96
N GLY A 213 8.72 10.55 4.65
CA GLY A 213 9.78 9.73 4.08
C GLY A 213 9.28 8.33 3.69
N LYS A 214 9.72 7.81 2.55
CA LYS A 214 9.35 6.45 2.08
C LYS A 214 9.74 5.31 3.04
N ASN A 215 10.71 5.59 3.92
CA ASN A 215 11.20 4.64 4.92
C ASN A 215 10.75 4.99 6.35
N ASP A 216 9.90 6.01 6.50
CA ASP A 216 9.40 6.45 7.80
C ASP A 216 8.41 5.43 8.37
N GLY A 217 8.64 4.97 9.59
CA GLY A 217 7.78 4.01 10.27
C GLY A 217 6.35 4.50 10.55
N ASP A 218 6.14 5.82 10.48
CA ASP A 218 4.82 6.41 10.66
C ASP A 218 4.01 6.56 9.35
N TRP A 219 4.57 6.18 8.20
CA TRP A 219 3.87 6.31 6.93
C TRP A 219 2.63 5.43 6.86
N TYR A 220 2.74 4.16 7.25
CA TYR A 220 1.66 3.18 7.22
C TYR A 220 1.71 2.23 8.41
N ASN A 221 0.56 1.64 8.73
CA ASN A 221 0.44 0.57 9.71
C ASN A 221 -0.85 -0.22 9.42
N TYR A 222 -0.70 -1.37 8.76
CA TYR A 222 -1.86 -2.16 8.32
C TYR A 222 -2.61 -2.77 9.51
N ASP A 223 -1.95 -3.10 10.62
CA ASP A 223 -2.61 -3.58 11.85
C ASP A 223 -3.54 -2.51 12.47
N LYS A 224 -3.30 -1.23 12.15
CA LYS A 224 -4.13 -0.09 12.54
C LYS A 224 -4.99 0.46 11.40
N GLN A 225 -5.21 -0.33 10.34
CA GLN A 225 -5.93 0.07 9.13
C GLN A 225 -5.42 1.38 8.51
N LYS A 226 -4.14 1.70 8.75
CA LYS A 226 -3.46 2.84 8.13
C LYS A 226 -2.70 2.37 6.90
N TRP A 227 -3.39 2.31 5.75
CA TRP A 227 -2.77 1.90 4.50
C TRP A 227 -1.86 3.01 3.96
N ALA A 228 -0.80 2.63 3.26
CA ALA A 228 0.14 3.59 2.69
C ALA A 228 -0.52 4.41 1.59
N ASN A 229 -0.35 5.72 1.63
CA ASN A 229 -0.87 6.67 0.65
C ASN A 229 0.28 7.45 0.00
N ALA A 230 0.13 7.75 -1.27
CA ALA A 230 1.02 8.63 -2.02
C ALA A 230 0.22 9.53 -2.95
N VAL A 231 0.83 10.63 -3.38
CA VAL A 231 0.21 11.57 -4.33
C VAL A 231 1.09 11.80 -5.55
N LEU A 232 0.45 12.06 -6.68
CA LEU A 232 1.06 12.69 -7.85
C LEU A 232 0.72 14.18 -7.82
N VAL A 233 1.70 15.03 -8.07
CA VAL A 233 1.55 16.47 -8.07
C VAL A 233 1.93 17.07 -9.40
N THR A 234 1.55 18.34 -9.61
CA THR A 234 1.90 19.08 -10.82
C THR A 234 3.42 19.14 -11.03
N GLU A 235 3.85 19.20 -12.28
CA GLU A 235 5.27 19.26 -12.64
C GLU A 235 5.98 20.44 -11.95
N SER A 236 5.33 21.61 -11.90
CA SER A 236 5.89 22.84 -11.32
C SER A 236 6.09 22.78 -9.80
N SER A 237 5.29 22.00 -9.09
CA SER A 237 5.36 21.89 -7.62
C SER A 237 6.15 20.67 -7.13
N ARG A 238 6.47 19.74 -8.01
CA ARG A 238 7.03 18.43 -7.63
C ARG A 238 8.33 18.53 -6.85
N SER A 239 9.25 19.39 -7.27
CA SER A 239 10.53 19.59 -6.58
C SER A 239 10.39 20.10 -5.14
N THR A 240 9.25 20.75 -4.82
CA THR A 240 8.96 21.23 -3.47
C THR A 240 8.64 20.08 -2.51
N TYR A 241 8.08 18.99 -3.04
CA TYR A 241 7.54 17.90 -2.21
C TYR A 241 8.35 16.61 -2.29
N LEU A 242 9.11 16.43 -3.37
CA LEU A 242 9.87 15.21 -3.59
C LEU A 242 10.99 15.08 -2.55
N ASN A 243 11.10 13.90 -1.93
CA ASN A 243 12.11 13.59 -0.90
C ASN A 243 12.06 14.51 0.33
N THR A 244 10.88 15.05 0.66
CA THR A 244 10.68 15.88 1.86
C THR A 244 9.81 15.16 2.87
N SER A 245 9.87 15.58 4.14
CA SER A 245 9.01 15.09 5.22
C SER A 245 8.39 16.26 5.98
N GLY A 246 7.11 16.12 6.37
CA GLY A 246 6.37 17.12 7.14
C GLY A 246 5.90 18.36 6.35
N VAL A 247 6.21 18.46 5.06
CA VAL A 247 5.78 19.57 4.21
C VAL A 247 4.31 19.42 3.84
N THR A 248 3.54 20.47 4.04
CA THR A 248 2.12 20.49 3.62
C THR A 248 2.01 20.54 2.09
N VAL A 249 1.30 19.55 1.53
CA VAL A 249 1.02 19.50 0.09
C VAL A 249 -0.26 20.27 -0.19
N SER A 250 -0.19 21.27 -1.08
CA SER A 250 -1.36 22.03 -1.49
C SER A 250 -2.32 21.17 -2.31
N GLU A 251 -3.61 21.19 -1.96
CA GLU A 251 -4.64 20.46 -2.70
C GLU A 251 -4.71 20.86 -4.19
N SER A 252 -4.38 22.11 -4.53
CA SER A 252 -4.31 22.58 -5.92
C SER A 252 -3.21 21.90 -6.73
N ASP A 253 -2.15 21.47 -6.07
CA ASP A 253 -1.00 20.84 -6.71
C ASP A 253 -1.20 19.35 -6.95
N ILE A 254 -2.12 18.71 -6.20
CA ILE A 254 -2.36 17.27 -6.29
C ILE A 254 -3.14 16.96 -7.56
N LEU A 255 -2.62 16.03 -8.36
CA LEU A 255 -3.24 15.46 -9.55
C LEU A 255 -3.89 14.11 -9.25
N GLY A 256 -3.34 13.33 -8.33
CA GLY A 256 -3.89 12.04 -7.98
C GLY A 256 -3.45 11.54 -6.62
N TYR A 257 -4.38 10.89 -5.91
CA TYR A 257 -4.14 10.14 -4.68
C TYR A 257 -4.13 8.65 -4.99
N PHE A 258 -3.14 7.94 -4.47
CA PHE A 258 -3.00 6.50 -4.64
C PHE A 258 -2.80 5.81 -3.31
N VAL A 259 -3.26 4.56 -3.23
CA VAL A 259 -3.17 3.70 -2.05
C VAL A 259 -2.43 2.44 -2.42
N TRP A 260 -1.46 2.03 -1.60
CA TRP A 260 -0.71 0.79 -1.81
C TRP A 260 -1.51 -0.42 -1.34
N ILE A 261 -1.59 -1.42 -2.21
CA ILE A 261 -2.13 -2.74 -1.91
C ILE A 261 -0.95 -3.71 -1.88
N PRO A 262 -0.49 -4.10 -0.68
CA PRO A 262 0.66 -5.01 -0.54
C PRO A 262 0.29 -6.42 -0.96
N ARG A 263 1.26 -7.18 -1.43
CA ARG A 263 1.10 -8.59 -1.78
C ARG A 263 0.70 -9.41 -0.56
N TYR A 264 -0.26 -10.30 -0.77
CA TYR A 264 -0.70 -11.22 0.26
C TYR A 264 -1.21 -12.54 -0.32
N ARG A 265 -1.28 -13.55 0.54
CA ARG A 265 -2.08 -14.75 0.38
C ARG A 265 -3.31 -14.67 1.28
N TYR A 266 -4.38 -15.31 0.87
CA TYR A 266 -5.66 -15.25 1.57
C TYR A 266 -6.26 -16.62 1.79
N LYS A 267 -7.20 -16.71 2.73
CA LYS A 267 -8.03 -17.87 2.98
C LYS A 267 -9.45 -17.44 3.30
N ILE A 268 -10.40 -18.07 2.64
CA ILE A 268 -11.81 -18.04 2.97
C ILE A 268 -12.15 -19.37 3.66
N TRP A 269 -12.73 -19.31 4.84
CA TRP A 269 -12.83 -20.43 5.78
C TRP A 269 -13.67 -21.60 5.31
N THR A 270 -14.78 -21.31 4.61
CA THR A 270 -15.72 -22.33 4.20
C THR A 270 -16.02 -22.25 2.73
N THR A 271 -16.18 -23.39 2.09
CA THR A 271 -16.76 -23.49 0.76
C THR A 271 -18.26 -23.23 0.85
N GLY A 272 -18.84 -22.54 -0.13
CA GLY A 272 -20.28 -22.29 -0.17
C GLY A 272 -20.77 -21.11 0.68
N VAL A 273 -19.89 -20.20 1.01
CA VAL A 273 -20.21 -18.94 1.72
C VAL A 273 -20.78 -17.85 0.81
N SER A 274 -20.92 -18.13 -0.46
CA SER A 274 -21.42 -17.22 -1.47
C SER A 274 -22.94 -16.99 -1.34
N SER A 275 -23.34 -16.29 -0.30
CA SER A 275 -24.71 -15.80 -0.12
C SER A 275 -24.75 -14.74 0.97
N SER A 276 -25.77 -13.88 0.92
CA SER A 276 -26.02 -12.89 1.97
C SER A 276 -26.24 -13.57 3.32
N GLY A 277 -25.59 -13.06 4.36
CA GLY A 277 -25.61 -13.58 5.72
C GLY A 277 -24.52 -14.63 6.00
N ASN A 278 -23.67 -14.92 5.02
CA ASN A 278 -22.53 -15.83 5.17
C ASN A 278 -21.18 -15.07 5.08
N GLU A 279 -21.22 -13.76 5.18
CA GLU A 279 -20.03 -12.91 5.19
C GLU A 279 -19.14 -13.28 6.36
N GLN A 280 -17.86 -13.33 6.12
CA GLN A 280 -16.87 -13.65 7.13
C GLN A 280 -15.61 -12.83 6.94
N GLU A 281 -14.82 -12.66 7.99
CA GLU A 281 -13.49 -12.09 7.86
C GLU A 281 -12.65 -12.96 6.91
N ILE A 282 -12.01 -12.32 5.94
CA ILE A 282 -11.05 -12.98 5.05
C ILE A 282 -9.70 -12.96 5.73
N ASP A 283 -9.15 -14.15 5.96
CA ASP A 283 -7.86 -14.28 6.60
C ASP A 283 -6.74 -13.99 5.59
N ILE A 284 -5.87 -13.04 5.94
CA ILE A 284 -4.81 -12.53 5.07
C ILE A 284 -3.46 -12.64 5.77
N ILE A 285 -2.47 -13.13 5.02
CA ILE A 285 -1.06 -13.14 5.41
C ILE A 285 -0.27 -12.42 4.33
N PHE A 286 0.41 -11.34 4.69
CA PHE A 286 1.30 -10.65 3.76
C PHE A 286 2.50 -11.52 3.38
N GLU A 287 2.96 -11.43 2.13
CA GLU A 287 4.06 -12.24 1.61
C GLU A 287 4.94 -11.46 0.64
N GLY A 288 6.17 -11.89 0.41
CA GLY A 288 7.04 -11.35 -0.62
C GLY A 288 6.79 -12.00 -1.98
N LYS A 289 7.17 -11.31 -3.04
CA LYS A 289 7.00 -11.79 -4.42
C LYS A 289 7.66 -13.14 -4.73
N ASN A 290 8.64 -13.56 -3.93
CA ASN A 290 9.34 -14.83 -4.12
C ASN A 290 8.68 -16.01 -3.38
N GLU A 291 7.53 -15.79 -2.73
CA GLU A 291 6.88 -16.78 -1.86
C GLU A 291 5.52 -17.25 -2.36
N THR A 292 5.31 -17.16 -3.65
CA THR A 292 4.05 -17.55 -4.29
C THR A 292 3.63 -18.96 -3.89
N LYS A 293 2.43 -19.10 -3.37
CA LYS A 293 1.77 -20.37 -3.13
C LYS A 293 0.79 -20.65 -4.26
N ALA A 294 0.95 -21.79 -4.90
CA ALA A 294 0.03 -22.21 -5.94
C ALA A 294 -1.41 -22.29 -5.42
N VAL A 295 -2.38 -21.95 -6.26
CA VAL A 295 -3.79 -22.21 -5.99
C VAL A 295 -3.98 -23.72 -6.04
N ALA A 296 -3.96 -24.35 -4.88
CA ALA A 296 -4.30 -25.74 -4.73
C ALA A 296 -5.67 -25.85 -4.07
N THR A 297 -6.40 -26.91 -4.27
CA THR A 297 -7.74 -27.17 -3.78
C THR A 297 -8.12 -26.51 -2.46
N GLN A 298 -9.32 -25.96 -2.37
CA GLN A 298 -9.88 -25.13 -1.27
C GLN A 298 -9.84 -25.70 0.16
N ALA A 299 -9.39 -26.90 0.38
CA ALA A 299 -9.40 -27.53 1.68
C ALA A 299 -8.30 -26.96 2.60
N GLY A 300 -8.56 -25.81 3.18
CA GLY A 300 -7.82 -25.31 4.35
C GLY A 300 -6.49 -24.63 4.10
N GLY A 301 -6.14 -24.28 2.85
CA GLY A 301 -4.88 -23.62 2.49
C GLY A 301 -5.01 -22.11 2.26
N TYR A 302 -3.88 -21.41 2.37
CA TYR A 302 -3.74 -20.02 1.91
C TYR A 302 -3.28 -20.01 0.45
N TYR A 303 -3.84 -19.10 -0.34
CA TYR A 303 -3.51 -18.93 -1.75
C TYR A 303 -2.95 -17.55 -2.00
N THR A 304 -1.83 -17.45 -2.72
CA THR A 304 -1.35 -16.18 -3.24
C THR A 304 -2.43 -15.53 -4.08
N HIS A 305 -2.74 -14.28 -3.79
CA HIS A 305 -3.78 -13.58 -4.54
C HIS A 305 -3.32 -13.31 -5.98
N PRO A 306 -4.13 -13.61 -7.02
CA PRO A 306 -3.71 -13.55 -8.41
C PRO A 306 -3.35 -12.14 -8.91
N ALA A 307 -3.90 -11.10 -8.30
CA ALA A 307 -3.59 -9.71 -8.65
C ALA A 307 -2.10 -9.34 -8.58
N PHE A 308 -1.33 -10.10 -7.79
CA PHE A 308 0.11 -9.84 -7.63
C PHE A 308 0.98 -10.58 -8.64
N THR A 309 0.36 -11.10 -9.70
CA THR A 309 1.06 -11.63 -10.88
C THR A 309 0.62 -10.85 -12.11
N PHE A 310 1.51 -10.05 -12.65
CA PHE A 310 1.22 -9.16 -13.79
C PHE A 310 2.07 -9.56 -15.00
N GLY A 311 1.45 -10.14 -16.02
CA GLY A 311 2.15 -10.62 -17.22
C GLY A 311 3.26 -11.65 -16.94
N GLY A 312 3.11 -12.47 -15.88
CA GLY A 312 4.15 -13.41 -15.45
C GLY A 312 5.16 -12.83 -14.46
N THR A 313 5.19 -11.51 -14.26
CA THR A 313 6.01 -10.83 -13.25
C THR A 313 5.31 -10.88 -11.88
N GLN A 314 6.05 -11.28 -10.87
CA GLN A 314 5.56 -11.24 -9.49
C GLN A 314 5.76 -9.84 -8.92
N LEU A 315 4.71 -9.25 -8.36
CA LEU A 315 4.73 -7.93 -7.75
C LEU A 315 4.74 -8.04 -6.22
N ASP A 316 5.40 -7.11 -5.54
CA ASP A 316 5.29 -6.94 -4.08
C ASP A 316 3.98 -6.24 -3.69
N GLY A 317 3.27 -5.69 -4.64
CA GLY A 317 2.01 -4.98 -4.52
C GLY A 317 1.77 -4.07 -5.71
N PHE A 318 0.73 -3.25 -5.63
CA PHE A 318 0.41 -2.24 -6.65
C PHE A 318 -0.25 -1.01 -6.02
N TRP A 319 -0.16 0.11 -6.70
CA TRP A 319 -0.87 1.33 -6.34
C TRP A 319 -2.24 1.37 -7.01
N ILE A 320 -3.29 1.62 -6.25
CA ILE A 320 -4.63 1.83 -6.80
C ILE A 320 -5.06 3.28 -6.61
N GLY A 321 -5.76 3.84 -7.56
CA GLY A 321 -6.41 5.13 -7.41
C GLY A 321 -7.29 5.15 -6.16
N LYS A 322 -7.04 6.11 -5.25
CA LYS A 322 -7.81 6.24 -4.01
C LYS A 322 -9.30 6.49 -4.27
N PHE A 323 -9.61 7.14 -5.38
CA PHE A 323 -10.95 7.49 -5.87
C PHE A 323 -11.13 6.96 -7.29
N GLU A 324 -12.36 6.95 -7.79
CA GLU A 324 -12.61 6.77 -9.23
C GLU A 324 -11.81 7.79 -10.05
N THR A 325 -11.40 7.40 -11.26
CA THR A 325 -10.76 8.34 -12.18
C THR A 325 -11.71 9.46 -12.54
N SER A 326 -11.24 10.68 -12.50
CA SER A 326 -12.00 11.93 -12.65
C SER A 326 -11.26 12.94 -13.55
N GLY A 327 -11.79 14.14 -13.68
CA GLY A 327 -11.21 15.18 -14.55
C GLY A 327 -11.43 14.90 -16.03
N PRO A 328 -10.80 15.68 -16.93
CA PRO A 328 -10.92 15.47 -18.37
C PRO A 328 -10.05 14.29 -18.84
N ALA A 329 -10.50 13.55 -19.84
CA ALA A 329 -9.75 12.42 -20.40
C ALA A 329 -8.37 12.80 -20.97
N SER A 330 -8.15 14.08 -21.29
CA SER A 330 -6.84 14.60 -21.73
C SER A 330 -5.84 14.77 -20.59
N LEU A 331 -6.35 15.03 -19.37
CA LEU A 331 -5.57 15.18 -18.14
C LEU A 331 -6.33 14.51 -16.98
N PRO A 332 -6.37 13.17 -16.93
CA PRO A 332 -7.12 12.46 -15.91
C PRO A 332 -6.57 12.73 -14.51
N LYS A 333 -7.45 12.68 -13.54
CA LYS A 333 -7.15 12.92 -12.13
C LYS A 333 -7.70 11.79 -11.27
N VAL A 334 -7.14 11.65 -10.08
CA VAL A 334 -7.68 10.75 -9.04
C VAL A 334 -7.85 11.60 -7.78
N LYS A 335 -8.96 12.30 -7.69
CA LYS A 335 -9.19 13.30 -6.64
C LYS A 335 -10.59 13.18 -6.04
N PRO A 336 -10.77 13.57 -4.77
CA PRO A 336 -12.08 13.65 -4.15
C PRO A 336 -12.87 14.89 -4.64
N ASP A 337 -14.17 14.85 -4.43
CA ASP A 337 -15.10 15.96 -4.71
C ASP A 337 -15.11 16.45 -6.17
N ILE A 338 -14.67 15.62 -7.10
CA ILE A 338 -14.75 15.86 -8.53
C ILE A 338 -15.68 14.80 -9.13
N LYS A 339 -16.43 15.19 -10.16
CA LYS A 339 -17.27 14.23 -10.88
C LYS A 339 -16.40 13.14 -11.50
N ALA A 340 -16.77 11.89 -11.28
CA ALA A 340 -16.14 10.74 -11.91
C ALA A 340 -16.16 10.87 -13.44
N LEU A 341 -15.11 10.40 -14.10
CA LEU A 341 -15.02 10.45 -15.56
C LEU A 341 -15.87 9.31 -16.14
N VAL A 342 -17.02 9.69 -16.63
CA VAL A 342 -18.03 8.77 -17.19
C VAL A 342 -18.25 9.00 -18.70
N SER A 343 -19.20 8.32 -19.30
CA SER A 343 -19.57 8.47 -20.72
C SER A 343 -18.45 8.08 -21.68
N GLN A 344 -17.74 7.01 -21.35
CA GLN A 344 -16.68 6.43 -22.18
C GLN A 344 -16.89 4.92 -22.27
N ASN A 345 -16.56 4.33 -23.42
CA ASN A 345 -16.44 2.88 -23.54
C ASN A 345 -15.12 2.40 -22.92
N ILE A 346 -15.00 1.10 -22.71
CA ILE A 346 -13.84 0.51 -22.01
C ILE A 346 -12.51 0.84 -22.70
N SER A 347 -12.43 0.81 -24.02
CA SER A 347 -11.17 1.12 -24.74
C SER A 347 -10.70 2.55 -24.50
N THR A 348 -11.63 3.51 -24.42
CA THR A 348 -11.31 4.91 -24.10
C THR A 348 -10.91 5.06 -22.63
N GLN A 349 -11.57 4.36 -21.71
CA GLN A 349 -11.20 4.34 -20.29
C GLN A 349 -9.81 3.72 -20.11
N PHE A 350 -9.54 2.60 -20.77
CA PHE A 350 -8.23 1.96 -20.77
C PHE A 350 -7.15 2.92 -21.28
N ALA A 351 -7.34 3.51 -22.47
CA ALA A 351 -6.41 4.49 -23.02
C ALA A 351 -6.21 5.72 -22.13
N THR A 352 -7.26 6.10 -21.35
CA THR A 352 -7.16 7.19 -20.38
C THR A 352 -6.31 6.81 -19.17
N ALA A 353 -6.45 5.59 -18.66
CA ALA A 353 -5.64 5.07 -17.55
C ALA A 353 -4.15 4.98 -17.92
N LEU A 354 -3.83 4.60 -19.16
CA LEU A 354 -2.44 4.55 -19.64
C LEU A 354 -1.72 5.92 -19.57
N LYS A 355 -2.46 7.02 -19.65
CA LYS A 355 -1.86 8.37 -19.74
C LYS A 355 -1.06 8.79 -18.52
N PHE A 356 -1.34 8.23 -17.34
CA PHE A 356 -0.57 8.59 -16.14
C PHE A 356 0.93 8.33 -16.32
N ALA A 357 1.31 7.23 -16.94
CA ALA A 357 2.71 6.90 -17.24
C ALA A 357 3.11 7.12 -18.71
N GLY A 358 2.29 7.86 -19.48
CA GLY A 358 2.56 8.12 -20.89
C GLY A 358 2.41 6.89 -21.79
N GLY A 359 1.50 5.99 -21.41
CA GLY A 359 1.24 4.76 -22.14
C GLY A 359 0.43 4.96 -23.41
N THR A 360 0.76 4.20 -24.44
CA THR A 360 0.05 4.12 -25.71
C THR A 360 -0.17 2.67 -26.10
N GLN A 361 -1.33 2.38 -26.70
CA GLN A 361 -1.66 1.05 -27.24
C GLN A 361 -1.58 1.07 -28.77
N SER A 362 -0.87 0.10 -29.35
CA SER A 362 -0.83 -0.19 -30.78
C SER A 362 -1.05 -1.69 -31.02
N GLY A 363 -2.17 -2.06 -31.60
CA GLY A 363 -2.59 -3.46 -31.63
C GLY A 363 -2.78 -4.00 -30.21
N SER A 364 -2.14 -5.11 -29.88
CA SER A 364 -2.12 -5.64 -28.51
C SER A 364 -1.00 -5.06 -27.64
N THR A 365 -0.01 -4.41 -28.24
CA THR A 365 1.17 -3.92 -27.51
C THR A 365 0.86 -2.59 -26.82
N VAL A 366 1.27 -2.47 -25.56
CA VAL A 366 1.29 -1.23 -24.79
C VAL A 366 2.72 -0.86 -24.50
N THR A 367 3.05 0.42 -24.73
CA THR A 367 4.38 0.98 -24.44
C THR A 367 4.24 2.22 -23.56
N PHE A 368 5.23 2.49 -22.73
CA PHE A 368 5.28 3.62 -21.83
C PHE A 368 6.50 4.48 -22.10
N ASP A 369 6.29 5.76 -22.37
CA ASP A 369 7.35 6.75 -22.60
C ASP A 369 7.64 7.60 -21.35
N GLY A 370 6.85 7.42 -20.29
CA GLY A 370 6.81 8.30 -19.13
C GLY A 370 5.95 9.55 -19.39
N ASN A 371 5.58 10.23 -18.34
CA ASN A 371 4.79 11.46 -18.42
C ASN A 371 5.25 12.50 -17.39
N SER A 372 5.91 13.56 -17.87
CA SER A 372 6.47 14.61 -17.03
C SER A 372 5.40 15.35 -16.21
N THR A 373 4.18 15.48 -16.73
CA THR A 373 3.06 16.10 -16.01
C THR A 373 2.79 15.42 -14.66
N TYR A 374 2.84 14.08 -14.64
CA TYR A 374 2.66 13.30 -13.42
C TYR A 374 3.99 12.92 -12.75
N GLY A 375 5.10 13.00 -13.48
CA GLY A 375 6.44 12.63 -13.01
C GLY A 375 6.72 11.13 -13.03
N LEU A 376 5.82 10.35 -13.62
CA LEU A 376 6.03 8.91 -13.80
C LEU A 376 6.93 8.64 -15.01
N THR A 377 7.81 7.66 -14.87
CA THR A 377 8.76 7.25 -15.92
C THR A 377 8.26 6.03 -16.66
N SER A 378 8.97 5.64 -17.73
CA SER A 378 8.68 4.42 -18.50
C SER A 378 8.86 3.11 -17.71
N LYS A 379 9.39 3.18 -16.48
CA LYS A 379 9.46 2.05 -15.55
C LYS A 379 8.16 1.79 -14.80
N THR A 380 7.18 2.69 -14.93
CA THR A 380 5.86 2.55 -14.34
C THR A 380 4.86 2.13 -15.41
N ASP A 381 4.15 1.04 -15.16
CA ASP A 381 2.95 0.67 -15.90
C ASP A 381 1.75 1.35 -15.25
N SER A 382 0.93 2.07 -16.02
CA SER A 382 -0.36 2.58 -15.58
C SER A 382 -1.46 1.97 -16.41
N HIS A 383 -2.46 1.40 -15.78
CA HIS A 383 -3.53 0.70 -16.50
C HIS A 383 -4.88 0.81 -15.79
N MET A 384 -5.93 0.45 -16.51
CA MET A 384 -7.28 0.33 -15.96
C MET A 384 -7.36 -0.92 -15.10
N LEU A 385 -7.94 -0.78 -13.89
CA LEU A 385 -8.06 -1.82 -12.89
C LEU A 385 -8.60 -3.14 -13.46
N LYS A 386 -7.89 -4.26 -13.20
CA LYS A 386 -8.37 -5.61 -13.54
C LYS A 386 -9.39 -6.10 -12.51
N ASN A 387 -10.12 -7.14 -12.87
CA ASN A 387 -11.10 -7.73 -11.95
C ASN A 387 -10.42 -8.43 -10.76
N SER A 388 -9.26 -9.07 -10.98
CA SER A 388 -8.42 -9.62 -9.91
C SER A 388 -7.90 -8.54 -8.96
N GLU A 389 -7.51 -7.38 -9.47
CA GLU A 389 -7.03 -6.26 -8.66
C GLU A 389 -8.16 -5.65 -7.82
N TRP A 390 -9.40 -5.56 -8.37
CA TRP A 390 -10.58 -5.24 -7.59
C TRP A 390 -10.74 -6.21 -6.42
N GLY A 391 -10.64 -7.51 -6.71
CA GLY A 391 -10.73 -8.57 -5.70
C GLY A 391 -9.70 -8.40 -4.60
N ALA A 392 -8.46 -8.03 -4.96
CA ALA A 392 -7.41 -7.80 -3.97
C ALA A 392 -7.75 -6.69 -2.97
N VAL A 393 -8.34 -5.60 -3.45
CA VAL A 393 -8.77 -4.51 -2.57
C VAL A 393 -9.98 -4.93 -1.73
N ALA A 394 -10.95 -5.62 -2.33
CA ALA A 394 -12.15 -6.09 -1.64
C ALA A 394 -11.81 -7.06 -0.50
N TYR A 395 -10.87 -7.99 -0.73
CA TYR A 395 -10.47 -8.96 0.29
C TYR A 395 -9.67 -8.32 1.41
N LEU A 396 -8.72 -7.43 1.07
CA LEU A 396 -7.98 -6.69 2.08
C LEU A 396 -8.90 -5.78 2.91
N SER A 397 -9.93 -5.20 2.30
CA SER A 397 -10.96 -4.43 3.00
C SER A 397 -11.75 -5.28 4.00
N HIS A 398 -12.03 -6.54 3.64
CA HIS A 398 -12.83 -7.46 4.46
C HIS A 398 -11.96 -8.40 5.30
N SER A 399 -10.85 -7.89 5.79
CA SER A 399 -9.91 -8.56 6.69
C SER A 399 -9.68 -7.70 7.95
N LYS A 400 -8.94 -8.23 8.90
CA LYS A 400 -8.50 -7.46 10.08
C LYS A 400 -7.70 -6.19 9.73
N TYR A 401 -7.12 -6.13 8.53
CA TYR A 401 -6.34 -4.99 8.05
C TYR A 401 -7.17 -3.90 7.37
N GLY A 402 -8.44 -4.16 7.14
CA GLY A 402 -9.40 -3.25 6.53
C GLY A 402 -10.56 -2.91 7.45
N ALA A 403 -11.65 -2.45 6.87
CA ALA A 403 -12.86 -2.12 7.63
C ALA A 403 -13.50 -3.35 8.28
N ASN A 404 -13.25 -4.53 7.74
CA ASN A 404 -13.81 -5.82 8.15
C ASN A 404 -15.35 -5.77 8.35
N ARG A 405 -16.01 -5.07 7.48
CA ARG A 405 -17.46 -4.87 7.45
C ARG A 405 -17.89 -4.39 6.07
N GLU A 406 -19.18 -4.32 5.86
CA GLU A 406 -19.73 -3.70 4.67
C GLU A 406 -19.26 -2.25 4.52
N VAL A 407 -18.79 -1.89 3.32
CA VAL A 407 -18.28 -0.55 3.02
C VAL A 407 -19.47 0.38 2.73
N TYR A 408 -19.47 1.56 3.30
CA TYR A 408 -20.53 2.54 3.08
C TYR A 408 -20.60 2.98 1.62
N ILE A 409 -21.82 3.21 1.17
CA ILE A 409 -22.10 3.57 -0.21
C ILE A 409 -21.80 5.05 -0.46
N ASN A 410 -21.11 5.36 -1.56
CA ASN A 410 -21.12 6.69 -2.13
C ASN A 410 -22.48 6.93 -2.83
N ASN A 411 -23.38 7.67 -2.18
CA ASN A 411 -24.72 7.95 -2.69
C ASN A 411 -24.85 9.31 -3.41
N SER A 412 -23.76 9.87 -3.88
CA SER A 412 -23.75 11.14 -4.62
C SER A 412 -24.42 11.00 -5.99
N SER A 413 -25.61 11.52 -6.16
CA SER A 413 -26.34 11.49 -7.45
C SER A 413 -25.63 12.25 -8.57
N GLY A 414 -24.71 13.15 -8.22
CA GLY A 414 -23.84 13.83 -9.18
C GLY A 414 -22.57 13.05 -9.53
N LEU A 415 -22.41 11.83 -8.99
CA LEU A 415 -21.23 10.96 -9.15
C LEU A 415 -19.93 11.65 -8.74
N TYR A 416 -19.98 12.41 -7.64
CA TYR A 416 -18.78 13.02 -7.07
C TYR A 416 -18.02 11.98 -6.23
N THR A 417 -16.74 11.93 -6.47
CA THR A 417 -15.83 10.97 -5.82
C THR A 417 -15.62 11.26 -4.33
N GLY A 418 -15.34 10.21 -3.56
CA GLY A 418 -14.98 10.31 -2.15
C GLY A 418 -16.11 10.71 -1.21
N ARG A 419 -17.35 10.55 -1.60
CA ARG A 419 -18.51 10.88 -0.78
C ARG A 419 -19.13 9.63 -0.18
N SER A 420 -19.65 9.75 1.02
CA SER A 420 -20.38 8.69 1.68
C SER A 420 -21.63 9.22 2.35
N GLY A 421 -22.74 8.62 2.08
CA GLY A 421 -24.00 9.01 2.69
C GLY A 421 -24.88 7.86 2.93
N GLY A 422 -24.44 6.75 2.47
CA GLY A 422 -25.24 5.59 2.52
C GLY A 422 -24.99 4.80 3.73
N ASN A 423 -26.07 4.29 4.16
CA ASN A 423 -26.07 3.08 4.88
C ASN A 423 -25.47 1.98 4.00
N VAL A 424 -24.96 1.02 4.62
CA VAL A 424 -24.58 -0.26 4.08
C VAL A 424 -25.81 -1.03 3.59
N SER A 425 -25.58 -2.06 2.85
CA SER A 425 -26.50 -3.09 2.38
C SER A 425 -27.89 -2.65 1.96
N GLY A 426 -28.05 -2.48 0.70
CA GLY A 426 -29.33 -2.55 0.03
C GLY A 426 -30.43 -1.60 0.49
N SER A 427 -30.19 -0.87 1.53
CA SER A 427 -31.06 0.20 1.90
C SER A 427 -30.85 1.32 0.92
N THR A 428 -31.91 1.87 0.48
CA THR A 428 -31.90 3.08 -0.30
C THR A 428 -31.02 4.07 0.43
N PRO A 429 -29.84 4.39 -0.08
CA PRO A 429 -28.84 5.15 0.69
C PRO A 429 -29.30 6.54 0.97
N ILE A 430 -30.37 6.87 0.62
CA ILE A 430 -30.60 8.15 0.47
C ILE A 430 -31.40 8.85 1.36
N ASN A 431 -32.13 8.20 1.97
CA ASN A 431 -32.87 8.93 2.91
C ASN A 431 -32.08 9.00 4.18
N GLY A 432 -30.80 8.94 4.07
CA GLY A 432 -29.91 9.46 4.97
C GLY A 432 -29.90 8.88 6.30
N THR A 433 -30.20 7.70 6.40
CA THR A 433 -29.88 7.01 7.63
C THR A 433 -28.41 6.61 7.54
N TYR A 434 -27.57 7.56 7.88
CA TYR A 434 -26.27 7.16 8.40
C TYR A 434 -26.59 6.28 9.61
N THR A 435 -26.15 5.05 9.63
CA THR A 435 -26.41 4.10 10.73
C THR A 435 -26.03 4.61 12.09
N ASP A 436 -25.28 5.67 12.11
CA ASP A 436 -24.72 6.30 13.29
C ASP A 436 -25.23 7.71 13.53
N GLN A 437 -26.16 8.15 12.73
CA GLN A 437 -26.83 9.44 12.91
C GLN A 437 -28.15 9.22 13.64
N THR A 438 -28.28 9.86 14.77
CA THR A 438 -29.49 9.77 15.61
C THR A 438 -30.56 10.81 15.25
N SER A 439 -30.28 11.71 14.30
CA SER A 439 -31.14 12.84 13.98
C SER A 439 -31.58 12.85 12.52
N THR A 440 -32.85 12.59 12.27
CA THR A 440 -33.48 12.76 10.96
C THR A 440 -33.50 14.21 10.46
N THR A 441 -33.36 15.19 11.36
CA THR A 441 -33.33 16.61 11.04
C THR A 441 -31.99 16.99 10.37
N GLN A 442 -30.90 16.40 10.82
CA GLN A 442 -29.58 16.61 10.23
C GLN A 442 -29.50 16.06 8.81
N TYR A 443 -30.25 15.02 8.53
CA TYR A 443 -30.39 14.44 7.22
C TYR A 443 -31.07 15.33 6.20
N ASN A 444 -32.11 16.01 6.55
CA ASN A 444 -32.79 16.93 5.63
C ASN A 444 -31.90 18.12 5.23
N SER A 445 -30.84 18.40 6.00
CA SER A 445 -29.91 19.50 5.76
C SER A 445 -28.57 19.04 5.19
N TYR A 446 -28.14 17.81 5.49
CA TYR A 446 -26.85 17.26 5.08
C TYR A 446 -27.04 15.88 4.47
N GLY A 447 -26.53 15.68 3.25
CA GLY A 447 -26.77 14.47 2.47
C GLY A 447 -25.73 13.38 2.66
N PHE A 448 -24.49 13.74 2.90
CA PHE A 448 -23.38 12.77 2.98
C PHE A 448 -22.13 13.36 3.63
N TYR A 449 -21.17 12.49 3.95
CA TYR A 449 -19.82 12.87 4.36
C TYR A 449 -18.89 12.98 3.15
N THR A 450 -17.95 13.91 3.23
CA THR A 450 -16.80 13.96 2.33
C THR A 450 -15.78 12.89 2.71
N TRP A 451 -14.82 12.63 1.83
CA TRP A 451 -13.75 11.64 2.04
C TRP A 451 -12.97 11.84 3.36
N ASP A 452 -12.85 13.07 3.80
CA ASP A 452 -12.19 13.46 5.04
C ASP A 452 -13.14 13.60 6.24
N GLY A 453 -14.37 13.11 6.09
CA GLY A 453 -15.32 12.91 7.17
C GLY A 453 -16.17 14.12 7.56
N TYR A 454 -16.22 15.21 6.77
CA TYR A 454 -17.12 16.32 7.04
C TYR A 454 -18.50 16.09 6.43
N LEU A 455 -19.53 16.44 7.18
CA LEU A 455 -20.88 16.50 6.63
C LEU A 455 -20.97 17.56 5.53
N LEU A 456 -21.63 17.20 4.44
CA LEU A 456 -21.88 18.04 3.30
C LEU A 456 -23.37 18.30 3.15
N ASN A 457 -23.75 19.57 3.07
CA ASN A 457 -25.14 19.96 2.84
C ASN A 457 -25.58 19.54 1.43
N TYR A 458 -26.65 18.78 1.35
CA TYR A 458 -27.16 18.25 0.10
C TYR A 458 -27.54 19.33 -0.92
N ASN A 459 -28.19 20.42 -0.45
CA ASN A 459 -28.72 21.46 -1.34
C ASN A 459 -27.68 22.49 -1.76
N THR A 460 -26.76 22.84 -0.85
CA THR A 460 -25.81 23.94 -1.07
C THR A 460 -24.38 23.46 -1.36
N ASN A 461 -24.13 22.16 -1.23
CA ASN A 461 -22.82 21.56 -1.37
C ASN A 461 -21.75 22.17 -0.43
N THR A 462 -22.18 22.70 0.72
CA THR A 462 -21.29 23.33 1.69
C THR A 462 -20.92 22.37 2.82
N ARG A 463 -19.67 22.43 3.25
CA ARG A 463 -19.16 21.64 4.38
C ARG A 463 -19.65 22.22 5.69
N SER A 464 -20.07 21.35 6.60
CA SER A 464 -20.33 21.71 8.00
C SER A 464 -19.04 21.59 8.83
N SER A 465 -19.11 22.04 10.09
CA SER A 465 -18.05 21.78 11.06
C SER A 465 -18.11 20.35 11.65
N THR A 466 -19.19 19.63 11.40
CA THR A 466 -19.37 18.26 11.91
C THR A 466 -18.50 17.30 11.10
N ARG A 467 -17.75 16.48 11.82
CA ARG A 467 -16.79 15.55 11.26
C ARG A 467 -16.90 14.17 11.94
N ASN A 468 -16.76 13.12 11.13
CA ASN A 468 -16.79 11.74 11.63
C ASN A 468 -15.86 10.83 10.83
N LEU A 469 -14.57 10.86 11.15
CA LEU A 469 -13.55 10.09 10.46
C LEU A 469 -13.68 8.57 10.57
N ASN A 470 -14.34 8.07 11.61
CA ASN A 470 -14.47 6.62 11.84
C ASN A 470 -15.59 5.98 11.01
N LYS A 471 -16.30 6.79 10.22
CA LYS A 471 -17.51 6.35 9.51
C LYS A 471 -17.52 6.74 8.03
N VAL A 472 -16.35 7.00 7.47
CA VAL A 472 -16.21 7.31 6.04
C VAL A 472 -16.32 6.05 5.19
N ALA A 473 -16.78 6.20 3.94
CA ALA A 473 -16.96 5.12 2.98
C ALA A 473 -15.64 4.72 2.33
N SER A 474 -14.75 4.18 3.11
CA SER A 474 -13.48 3.65 2.62
C SER A 474 -13.29 2.20 3.01
N THR A 475 -12.41 1.54 2.32
CA THR A 475 -12.03 0.14 2.54
C THR A 475 -11.39 -0.13 3.91
N THR A 476 -10.99 0.92 4.63
CA THR A 476 -10.44 0.83 5.99
C THR A 476 -11.39 1.38 7.07
N GLY A 477 -12.50 1.99 6.67
CA GLY A 477 -13.39 2.70 7.61
C GLY A 477 -12.79 4.00 8.15
N ASN A 478 -11.67 4.45 7.60
CA ASN A 478 -11.00 5.71 7.93
C ASN A 478 -10.44 6.37 6.67
N ILE A 479 -9.70 7.47 6.83
CA ILE A 479 -9.20 8.28 5.70
C ILE A 479 -8.14 7.58 4.83
N TYR A 480 -7.50 6.50 5.30
CA TYR A 480 -6.36 5.88 4.63
C TYR A 480 -6.72 4.85 3.56
N GLY A 481 -7.97 4.39 3.51
CA GLY A 481 -8.41 3.39 2.53
C GLY A 481 -8.76 3.95 1.16
N VAL A 482 -9.25 3.07 0.29
CA VAL A 482 -9.79 3.35 -1.04
C VAL A 482 -11.28 3.68 -0.93
N TYR A 483 -11.73 4.68 -1.65
CA TYR A 483 -13.12 5.15 -1.69
C TYR A 483 -13.82 4.73 -2.98
N ASP A 484 -15.13 4.92 -3.01
CA ASP A 484 -15.99 4.72 -4.19
C ASP A 484 -16.06 3.27 -4.71
N MET A 485 -15.53 2.29 -3.98
CA MET A 485 -15.69 0.88 -4.31
C MET A 485 -17.09 0.33 -3.96
N SER A 486 -17.93 1.16 -3.39
CA SER A 486 -19.31 0.87 -3.04
C SER A 486 -20.17 2.08 -3.44
N GLY A 487 -21.03 1.95 -4.42
CA GLY A 487 -21.84 3.05 -4.97
C GLY A 487 -21.01 4.00 -5.87
N GLY A 488 -21.42 5.27 -5.96
CA GLY A 488 -20.83 6.21 -6.93
C GLY A 488 -21.28 5.93 -8.35
N ALA A 489 -20.37 5.91 -9.31
CA ALA A 489 -20.63 5.35 -10.63
C ALA A 489 -20.40 3.83 -10.64
N TYR A 490 -20.98 3.12 -11.58
CA TYR A 490 -20.49 1.77 -11.87
C TYR A 490 -19.06 1.89 -12.39
N GLU A 491 -18.18 1.01 -11.95
CA GLU A 491 -16.82 0.97 -12.48
C GLU A 491 -16.65 -0.21 -13.45
N TYR A 492 -16.34 0.08 -14.71
CA TYR A 492 -15.82 -0.96 -15.60
C TYR A 492 -14.46 -1.43 -15.07
N VAL A 493 -14.24 -2.72 -15.17
CA VAL A 493 -12.93 -3.34 -14.89
C VAL A 493 -12.50 -4.17 -16.10
N MET A 494 -11.20 -4.38 -16.20
CA MET A 494 -10.60 -5.21 -17.25
C MET A 494 -10.77 -6.69 -16.92
N GLY A 495 -12.00 -7.17 -17.03
CA GLY A 495 -12.41 -8.56 -16.88
C GLY A 495 -13.34 -8.92 -18.04
N ASN A 496 -12.97 -9.94 -18.83
CA ASN A 496 -13.57 -10.22 -20.13
C ASN A 496 -13.96 -11.69 -20.30
N PHE A 497 -15.08 -11.92 -20.97
CA PHE A 497 -15.54 -13.24 -21.35
C PHE A 497 -14.97 -13.66 -22.70
N ALA A 498 -14.16 -14.72 -22.73
CA ALA A 498 -13.66 -15.42 -23.91
C ALA A 498 -13.00 -14.51 -24.97
N ASN A 499 -12.29 -13.47 -24.55
CA ASN A 499 -11.67 -12.48 -25.44
C ASN A 499 -12.64 -11.77 -26.38
N THR A 500 -13.89 -11.64 -25.96
CA THR A 500 -14.96 -11.01 -26.76
C THR A 500 -14.87 -9.49 -26.67
N ILE A 501 -14.63 -8.83 -27.78
CA ILE A 501 -14.55 -7.36 -27.83
C ILE A 501 -15.89 -6.70 -27.46
N GLY A 502 -17.01 -7.22 -27.94
CA GLY A 502 -18.33 -6.63 -27.72
C GLY A 502 -18.41 -5.18 -28.25
N ASN A 503 -19.05 -4.31 -27.46
CA ASN A 503 -19.17 -2.88 -27.76
C ASN A 503 -18.13 -2.02 -27.01
N SER A 504 -17.02 -2.65 -26.57
CA SER A 504 -15.99 -1.98 -25.76
C SER A 504 -15.21 -0.89 -26.48
N GLY A 505 -15.32 -0.83 -27.82
CA GLY A 505 -14.56 0.10 -28.65
C GLY A 505 -13.14 -0.32 -28.96
N PHE A 506 -12.67 -1.46 -28.46
CA PHE A 506 -11.41 -2.04 -28.91
C PHE A 506 -11.53 -2.53 -30.36
N THR A 507 -10.49 -2.32 -31.14
CA THR A 507 -10.30 -3.03 -32.42
C THR A 507 -9.47 -4.29 -32.23
N THR A 508 -8.55 -4.24 -31.29
CA THR A 508 -7.74 -5.35 -30.81
C THR A 508 -7.62 -5.21 -29.30
N LEU A 509 -7.82 -6.30 -28.56
CA LEU A 509 -7.60 -6.29 -27.12
C LEU A 509 -6.12 -6.02 -26.80
N PRO A 510 -5.80 -5.35 -25.70
CA PRO A 510 -4.42 -5.18 -25.27
C PRO A 510 -3.78 -6.54 -24.92
N ASP A 511 -2.50 -6.55 -24.58
CA ASP A 511 -1.82 -7.74 -24.06
C ASP A 511 -2.60 -8.34 -22.89
N SER A 512 -2.61 -9.67 -22.81
CA SER A 512 -3.37 -10.42 -21.82
C SER A 512 -3.03 -10.10 -20.36
N LYS A 513 -1.89 -9.48 -20.10
CA LYS A 513 -1.54 -9.00 -18.76
C LYS A 513 -2.50 -7.91 -18.22
N TYR A 514 -3.20 -7.21 -19.11
CA TYR A 514 -4.08 -6.08 -18.77
C TYR A 514 -5.52 -6.45 -18.49
N TYR A 515 -5.91 -7.71 -18.68
CA TYR A 515 -7.29 -8.13 -18.37
C TYR A 515 -7.36 -9.59 -17.94
N ASP A 516 -8.33 -9.88 -17.10
CA ASP A 516 -8.65 -11.24 -16.68
C ASP A 516 -9.63 -11.87 -17.67
N VAL A 517 -9.34 -13.11 -18.09
CA VAL A 517 -10.18 -13.84 -19.05
C VAL A 517 -10.97 -14.93 -18.34
N TYR A 518 -12.25 -15.01 -18.67
CA TYR A 518 -13.16 -16.04 -18.17
C TYR A 518 -13.66 -16.87 -19.34
N SER A 519 -13.51 -18.20 -19.26
CA SER A 519 -13.85 -19.09 -20.38
C SER A 519 -15.34 -19.45 -20.43
N SER A 520 -15.81 -19.80 -21.63
CA SER A 520 -17.15 -20.29 -21.85
C SER A 520 -17.45 -21.65 -21.20
N ASP A 521 -16.41 -22.38 -20.80
CA ASP A 521 -16.54 -23.76 -20.32
C ASP A 521 -17.08 -23.88 -18.91
N VAL A 522 -17.09 -22.79 -18.17
CA VAL A 522 -17.50 -22.75 -16.76
C VAL A 522 -18.90 -22.17 -16.57
N PHE A 523 -19.37 -21.37 -17.52
CA PHE A 523 -20.69 -20.75 -17.49
C PHE A 523 -21.58 -21.28 -18.62
N THR A 524 -22.54 -22.13 -18.30
CA THR A 524 -23.50 -22.73 -19.24
C THR A 524 -24.90 -22.20 -19.02
N GLY A 525 -25.13 -20.92 -18.96
CA GLY A 525 -26.48 -20.42 -18.83
C GLY A 525 -26.63 -18.92 -18.64
N THR A 526 -27.81 -18.42 -18.96
CA THR A 526 -28.22 -17.03 -18.75
C THR A 526 -28.81 -16.80 -17.35
N SER A 527 -28.69 -17.77 -16.43
CA SER A 527 -29.30 -17.69 -15.11
C SER A 527 -28.60 -16.65 -14.26
N THR A 528 -29.35 -15.65 -13.87
CA THR A 528 -28.91 -14.56 -12.98
C THR A 528 -28.82 -14.98 -11.51
N THR A 529 -29.14 -16.22 -11.20
CA THR A 529 -29.17 -16.77 -9.83
C THR A 529 -28.15 -17.88 -9.60
N ASN A 530 -27.36 -18.25 -10.61
CA ASN A 530 -26.34 -19.28 -10.45
C ASN A 530 -25.08 -18.66 -9.88
N ILE A 531 -24.75 -19.01 -8.65
CA ILE A 531 -23.58 -18.52 -7.93
C ILE A 531 -22.29 -19.30 -8.26
N ASN A 532 -22.39 -20.39 -9.02
CA ASN A 532 -21.26 -21.23 -9.42
C ASN A 532 -20.80 -20.87 -10.84
N PHE A 533 -20.33 -19.66 -11.03
CA PHE A 533 -19.93 -19.13 -12.34
C PHE A 533 -18.57 -19.62 -12.82
N CYS A 534 -17.67 -19.91 -11.88
CA CYS A 534 -16.30 -20.28 -12.17
C CYS A 534 -15.71 -21.08 -11.00
N THR A 535 -14.59 -21.71 -11.22
CA THR A 535 -13.87 -22.48 -10.19
C THR A 535 -12.87 -21.58 -9.46
N LEU A 536 -12.38 -22.04 -8.32
CA LEU A 536 -11.28 -21.37 -7.62
C LEU A 536 -10.05 -21.17 -8.53
N ALA A 537 -9.75 -22.15 -9.39
CA ALA A 537 -8.63 -22.08 -10.32
C ALA A 537 -8.76 -20.97 -11.37
N THR A 538 -9.98 -20.55 -11.71
CA THR A 538 -10.25 -19.59 -12.79
C THR A 538 -10.66 -18.20 -12.28
N CYS A 539 -11.13 -18.07 -11.05
CA CYS A 539 -11.56 -16.79 -10.51
C CYS A 539 -11.40 -16.66 -8.99
N GLY A 540 -10.61 -17.52 -8.37
CA GLY A 540 -10.25 -17.37 -6.96
C GLY A 540 -9.52 -16.04 -6.74
N GLY A 541 -9.92 -15.29 -5.73
CA GLY A 541 -9.40 -13.96 -5.46
C GLY A 541 -10.05 -12.81 -6.24
N HIS A 542 -10.88 -13.09 -7.25
CA HIS A 542 -11.48 -12.03 -8.08
C HIS A 542 -12.72 -11.37 -7.45
N ALA A 543 -13.05 -11.69 -6.21
CA ALA A 543 -14.29 -11.29 -5.55
C ALA A 543 -15.53 -11.59 -6.42
N LEU A 544 -15.59 -12.78 -6.95
CA LEU A 544 -16.69 -13.32 -7.76
C LEU A 544 -17.35 -14.47 -7.03
N ASN A 545 -17.12 -15.71 -7.46
CA ASN A 545 -17.80 -16.89 -6.94
C ASN A 545 -17.68 -17.07 -5.42
N GLU A 546 -16.50 -16.79 -4.85
CA GLU A 546 -16.22 -16.98 -3.42
C GLU A 546 -17.04 -16.04 -2.51
N THR A 547 -17.39 -14.85 -3.03
CA THR A 547 -18.08 -13.79 -2.27
C THR A 547 -19.41 -13.38 -2.93
N ALA A 548 -19.91 -14.19 -3.86
CA ALA A 548 -21.13 -13.87 -4.59
C ALA A 548 -22.33 -13.72 -3.64
N GLY A 549 -23.03 -12.60 -3.76
CA GLY A 549 -24.21 -12.30 -2.94
C GLY A 549 -23.92 -11.83 -1.52
N TRP A 550 -22.65 -11.66 -1.12
CA TRP A 550 -22.34 -11.05 0.16
C TRP A 550 -23.01 -9.68 0.27
N TYR A 551 -23.53 -9.37 1.45
CA TYR A 551 -24.29 -8.15 1.76
C TYR A 551 -25.49 -7.88 0.83
N SER A 552 -26.00 -8.92 0.16
CA SER A 552 -27.03 -8.82 -0.89
C SER A 552 -26.58 -8.08 -2.15
N ASP A 553 -25.29 -7.94 -2.36
CA ASP A 553 -24.73 -7.35 -3.58
C ASP A 553 -25.11 -8.19 -4.81
N SER A 554 -25.49 -7.53 -5.90
CA SER A 554 -25.83 -8.22 -7.14
C SER A 554 -24.63 -8.99 -7.70
N SER A 555 -24.87 -10.24 -8.07
CA SER A 555 -23.86 -11.17 -8.57
C SER A 555 -24.29 -11.75 -9.90
N ARG A 556 -23.85 -11.12 -11.02
CA ARG A 556 -24.21 -11.53 -12.38
C ARG A 556 -22.99 -11.64 -13.26
N PHE A 557 -22.74 -12.84 -13.75
CA PHE A 557 -21.55 -13.17 -14.51
C PHE A 557 -21.65 -12.74 -15.97
N VAL A 558 -20.50 -12.46 -16.59
CA VAL A 558 -20.37 -12.11 -18.01
C VAL A 558 -20.67 -13.28 -18.94
N TYR A 559 -21.07 -12.99 -20.18
CA TYR A 559 -21.37 -13.98 -21.22
C TYR A 559 -21.17 -13.35 -22.62
N SER A 560 -21.30 -14.11 -23.67
CA SER A 560 -20.90 -13.73 -25.04
C SER A 560 -21.45 -12.39 -25.56
N SER A 561 -22.69 -12.02 -25.23
CA SER A 561 -23.30 -10.75 -25.67
C SER A 561 -23.07 -9.59 -24.67
N SER A 562 -22.59 -9.88 -23.48
CA SER A 562 -22.28 -8.90 -22.43
C SER A 562 -20.99 -9.33 -21.73
N ALA A 563 -19.88 -9.10 -22.42
CA ALA A 563 -18.60 -9.75 -22.17
C ALA A 563 -17.71 -9.04 -21.14
N TRP A 564 -18.15 -7.92 -20.59
CA TRP A 564 -17.33 -7.10 -19.69
C TRP A 564 -17.96 -6.98 -18.31
N PHE A 565 -17.12 -6.95 -17.29
CA PHE A 565 -17.57 -6.71 -15.93
C PHE A 565 -17.66 -5.22 -15.58
N ARG A 566 -18.66 -4.90 -14.76
CA ARG A 566 -18.75 -3.68 -13.98
C ARG A 566 -18.87 -4.01 -12.49
N ARG A 567 -18.33 -3.16 -11.63
CA ARG A 567 -18.20 -3.35 -10.19
C ARG A 567 -18.81 -2.18 -9.41
N GLY A 568 -18.84 -2.32 -8.06
CA GLY A 568 -19.18 -1.26 -7.12
C GLY A 568 -20.65 -0.91 -6.98
N GLY A 569 -21.45 -1.16 -8.01
CA GLY A 569 -22.84 -0.76 -8.05
C GLY A 569 -23.01 0.73 -8.39
N TYR A 570 -24.19 1.29 -8.10
CA TYR A 570 -24.56 2.64 -8.45
C TYR A 570 -25.05 3.41 -7.23
N TYR A 571 -24.90 4.73 -7.21
CA TYR A 571 -25.15 5.59 -6.04
C TYR A 571 -26.52 5.39 -5.37
N ASN A 572 -27.52 4.92 -6.10
CA ASN A 572 -28.89 4.66 -5.58
C ASN A 572 -29.28 3.18 -5.68
N GLY A 573 -28.34 2.29 -5.92
CA GLY A 573 -28.58 0.87 -6.05
C GLY A 573 -28.82 0.22 -4.69
N SER A 574 -29.86 -0.59 -4.57
CA SER A 574 -30.17 -1.35 -3.36
C SER A 574 -29.33 -2.62 -3.19
N ALA A 575 -28.51 -2.95 -4.17
CA ALA A 575 -27.65 -4.13 -4.18
C ALA A 575 -26.27 -3.75 -4.71
N SER A 576 -25.80 -2.57 -4.27
CA SER A 576 -24.49 -1.99 -4.61
C SER A 576 -23.54 -2.17 -3.45
N GLY A 577 -22.29 -2.57 -3.71
CA GLY A 577 -21.27 -2.75 -2.70
C GLY A 577 -19.97 -3.22 -3.31
N ILE A 578 -18.96 -3.40 -2.47
CA ILE A 578 -17.63 -3.78 -2.90
C ILE A 578 -17.59 -5.18 -3.55
N PHE A 579 -18.55 -6.07 -3.21
CA PHE A 579 -18.68 -7.41 -3.77
C PHE A 579 -19.63 -7.46 -4.97
N TYR A 580 -20.23 -6.33 -5.36
CA TYR A 580 -21.07 -6.22 -6.54
C TYR A 580 -20.30 -6.56 -7.81
N PHE A 581 -20.87 -7.39 -8.67
CA PHE A 581 -20.45 -7.59 -10.04
C PHE A 581 -21.62 -7.84 -10.98
N TYR A 582 -21.50 -7.32 -12.19
CA TYR A 582 -22.55 -7.43 -13.18
C TYR A 582 -21.94 -7.41 -14.59
N TYR A 583 -22.59 -8.05 -15.52
CA TYR A 583 -22.19 -8.03 -16.92
C TYR A 583 -22.57 -6.73 -17.63
N ASP A 584 -21.81 -6.37 -18.65
CA ASP A 584 -22.12 -5.31 -19.60
C ASP A 584 -21.49 -5.57 -20.96
N SER A 585 -21.95 -4.85 -21.99
CA SER A 585 -21.40 -4.96 -23.36
C SER A 585 -20.11 -4.17 -23.57
N GLY A 586 -19.71 -3.31 -22.62
CA GLY A 586 -18.54 -2.46 -22.70
C GLY A 586 -18.76 -1.10 -23.36
N THR A 587 -20.03 -0.75 -23.64
CA THR A 587 -20.39 0.47 -24.36
C THR A 587 -20.23 1.73 -23.51
N ASN A 588 -20.31 2.88 -24.15
CA ASN A 588 -20.35 4.19 -23.52
C ASN A 588 -21.67 4.41 -22.76
N VAL A 589 -21.60 4.58 -21.45
CA VAL A 589 -22.76 4.84 -20.58
C VAL A 589 -22.48 6.01 -19.64
N ALA A 590 -23.49 6.86 -19.43
CA ALA A 590 -23.36 8.13 -18.72
C ALA A 590 -23.05 8.01 -17.21
N ASN A 591 -23.15 6.84 -16.65
CA ASN A 591 -22.92 6.55 -15.23
C ASN A 591 -21.90 5.42 -14.99
N PHE A 592 -21.04 5.15 -15.98
CA PHE A 592 -19.98 4.16 -15.89
C PHE A 592 -18.62 4.84 -15.92
N SER A 593 -17.88 4.68 -14.85
CA SER A 593 -16.55 5.16 -14.62
C SER A 593 -15.55 4.01 -14.63
N PHE A 594 -14.36 4.25 -14.12
CA PHE A 594 -13.27 3.29 -14.01
C PHE A 594 -12.23 3.76 -13.01
N ARG A 595 -11.28 2.90 -12.70
CA ARG A 595 -10.18 3.19 -11.77
C ARG A 595 -8.83 2.88 -12.41
N THR A 596 -7.80 3.63 -12.02
CA THR A 596 -6.43 3.48 -12.51
C THR A 596 -5.57 2.77 -11.47
N CYS A 597 -4.73 1.83 -11.93
CA CYS A 597 -3.65 1.21 -11.18
C CYS A 597 -2.29 1.66 -11.69
N LEU A 598 -1.28 1.64 -10.80
CA LEU A 598 0.12 1.80 -11.13
C LEU A 598 0.89 0.60 -10.58
N SER A 599 1.79 0.06 -11.37
CA SER A 599 2.70 -1.01 -10.95
C SER A 599 4.09 -0.78 -11.54
N ASP A 600 5.07 -1.56 -11.10
CA ASP A 600 6.34 -1.63 -11.79
C ASP A 600 6.14 -2.29 -13.16
N ALA A 601 6.76 -1.73 -14.21
CA ALA A 601 6.67 -2.20 -15.59
C ALA A 601 7.61 -3.38 -15.87
#